data_edc3dc1afe93e53d1baa2fafd478f38c
#
_entry.id   edc3dc1afe93e53d1baa2fafd478f38c
#
_cell.length_a   1.000
_cell.length_b   1.000
_cell.length_c   1.000
_cell.angle_alpha   90.00
_cell.angle_beta   90.00
_cell.angle_gamma   90.00
#
_symmetry.space_group_name_H-M   'P 1'
#
loop_
_entity.id
_entity.type
_entity.pdbx_description
1 polymer ?
#
loop_
_entity_poly.entity_id
_entity_poly.type
_entity_poly.pdbx_seq_one_letter_code
_entity_poly.pdbx_strand_id
1 'polypeptide(L)'
;MKRTILLVFLICLSGLAQAQSEPSTTVGLPIISEIDLIEKNGTFGGLAINIGSGNISNTTGNLPSTNWPIIAEVYTATWCENCLDSEHAVSELASNRSIESLHYHREYSEIRDPFGTEVGDDRWIERFGPTNIRATGGLERLPPAVVFNGEWLHSGSVPKGSGTLSDDYSLSVDLGSSLSLEGMTASLTWTDIDGTNGTVDWNLLSSGALTMEDIWNDDCSNPTSASITPILYVVEELARDENGSNGLEYYPHVIRDIHILSEDGTSNIALPEVWDGEDLRLVLAFDWEMNFIEIDCDDNDSGFLPSIGAVSTLLILSLASIVIRKK
;
A
#
# COMPACT_ATOMS: atom_id res chain seq x y z
N MET A 1 34.08 33.38 55.09
CA MET A 1 32.89 32.65 54.61
C MET A 1 32.26 33.28 53.36
N LYS A 2 32.99 33.40 52.23
CA LYS A 2 32.43 34.00 51.00
C LYS A 2 32.96 33.30 49.69
N ARG A 3 33.47 32.07 49.79
CA ARG A 3 34.05 31.37 48.61
C ARG A 3 33.41 30.03 48.24
N THR A 4 32.40 29.57 48.99
CA THR A 4 31.80 28.24 48.78
C THR A 4 30.47 28.25 48.02
N ILE A 5 29.89 29.44 47.74
CA ILE A 5 28.58 29.54 47.04
C ILE A 5 28.74 29.62 45.53
N LEU A 6 29.92 29.91 45.00
CA LEU A 6 30.14 30.07 43.56
C LEU A 6 30.33 28.74 42.79
N LEU A 7 30.60 27.64 43.50
CA LEU A 7 30.90 26.35 42.82
C LEU A 7 29.63 25.48 42.59
N VAL A 8 28.52 25.76 43.28
CA VAL A 8 27.28 24.99 43.15
C VAL A 8 26.45 25.46 41.96
N PHE A 9 26.64 26.70 41.50
CA PHE A 9 25.87 27.23 40.36
C PHE A 9 26.44 26.85 38.97
N LEU A 10 27.68 26.34 38.91
CA LEU A 10 28.31 25.97 37.66
C LEU A 10 28.03 24.51 37.24
N ILE A 11 27.49 23.68 38.12
CA ILE A 11 27.19 22.27 37.84
C ILE A 11 25.78 22.07 37.31
N CYS A 12 24.88 23.04 37.50
CA CYS A 12 23.49 22.93 36.98
C CYS A 12 23.31 23.41 35.52
N LEU A 13 24.34 23.94 34.87
CA LEU A 13 24.25 24.46 33.51
C LEU A 13 24.79 23.49 32.42
N SER A 14 25.33 22.34 32.82
CA SER A 14 25.85 21.33 31.84
C SER A 14 24.89 20.18 31.58
N GLY A 15 23.63 20.26 31.97
CA GLY A 15 22.63 19.20 31.81
C GLY A 15 21.48 19.47 30.82
N LEU A 16 21.53 20.55 30.05
CA LEU A 16 20.65 20.71 28.90
C LEU A 16 21.36 20.11 27.66
N ALA A 17 21.57 18.80 27.68
CA ALA A 17 21.63 18.06 26.41
C ALA A 17 20.28 18.32 25.75
N GLN A 18 20.24 19.13 24.70
CA GLN A 18 19.15 19.15 23.75
C GLN A 18 19.02 17.69 23.28
N ALA A 19 17.95 17.03 23.72
CA ALA A 19 17.47 15.88 23.01
C ALA A 19 17.18 16.39 21.59
N GLN A 20 18.11 16.18 20.66
CA GLN A 20 17.78 16.22 19.25
C GLN A 20 16.70 15.16 19.10
N SER A 21 15.47 15.61 18.91
CA SER A 21 14.44 14.72 18.42
C SER A 21 14.95 14.19 17.12
N GLU A 22 15.27 12.90 17.08
CA GLU A 22 15.45 12.18 15.83
C GLU A 22 14.29 12.59 14.94
N PRO A 23 14.52 12.95 13.66
CA PRO A 23 13.43 13.23 12.75
C PRO A 23 12.53 11.98 12.76
N SER A 24 11.29 12.15 13.20
CA SER A 24 10.35 11.05 13.16
C SER A 24 10.05 10.75 11.70
N THR A 25 10.68 9.71 11.20
CA THR A 25 10.37 9.14 9.88
C THR A 25 9.08 8.37 10.03
N THR A 26 8.04 8.79 9.36
CA THR A 26 6.74 8.11 9.39
C THR A 26 6.56 7.29 8.13
N VAL A 27 6.56 5.98 8.32
CA VAL A 27 6.08 5.02 7.32
C VAL A 27 4.56 5.18 7.19
N GLY A 28 3.98 4.72 6.09
CA GLY A 28 2.53 4.62 5.91
C GLY A 28 1.85 3.78 7.00
N LEU A 29 0.54 3.88 7.10
CA LEU A 29 -0.24 3.01 7.97
C LEU A 29 -0.30 1.61 7.37
N PRO A 30 -0.07 0.54 8.15
CA PRO A 30 -0.22 -0.82 7.66
C PRO A 30 -1.69 -1.08 7.27
N ILE A 31 -1.88 -1.77 6.16
CA ILE A 31 -3.20 -2.24 5.75
C ILE A 31 -3.67 -3.30 6.74
N ILE A 32 -4.93 -3.20 7.14
CA ILE A 32 -5.59 -4.14 8.05
C ILE A 32 -6.87 -4.65 7.41
N SER A 33 -7.17 -5.92 7.59
CA SER A 33 -8.50 -6.46 7.32
C SER A 33 -9.48 -6.11 8.45
N GLU A 34 -10.78 -6.07 8.14
CA GLU A 34 -11.81 -5.80 9.16
C GLU A 34 -11.91 -6.89 10.23
N ILE A 35 -11.49 -8.11 9.91
CA ILE A 35 -11.92 -9.31 10.62
C ILE A 35 -10.90 -9.78 11.65
N ASP A 36 -9.58 -9.61 11.41
CA ASP A 36 -8.60 -10.08 12.38
C ASP A 36 -7.22 -9.41 12.24
N LEU A 37 -6.60 -9.13 13.38
CA LEU A 37 -5.20 -8.70 13.49
C LEU A 37 -4.18 -9.80 13.07
N ILE A 38 -4.68 -10.96 12.65
CA ILE A 38 -3.91 -12.17 12.33
C ILE A 38 -3.76 -12.35 10.81
N GLU A 39 -4.38 -11.49 10.00
CA GLU A 39 -4.24 -11.54 8.55
C GLU A 39 -3.22 -10.50 8.07
N LYS A 40 -2.34 -10.95 7.18
CA LYS A 40 -1.50 -10.04 6.38
C LYS A 40 -1.86 -10.20 4.92
N ASN A 41 -1.92 -9.09 4.25
CA ASN A 41 -2.21 -9.03 2.82
C ASN A 41 -1.38 -7.95 2.14
N GLY A 42 -1.24 -8.08 0.82
CA GLY A 42 -0.54 -7.11 -0.01
C GLY A 42 -0.75 -7.39 -1.49
N THR A 43 -0.01 -6.67 -2.31
CA THR A 43 -0.06 -6.80 -3.76
C THR A 43 1.35 -6.82 -4.33
N PHE A 44 1.67 -7.81 -5.15
CA PHE A 44 2.90 -7.81 -5.93
C PHE A 44 2.66 -7.24 -7.31
N GLY A 45 3.61 -6.48 -7.84
CA GLY A 45 3.69 -6.22 -9.26
C GLY A 45 4.22 -7.45 -10.02
N GLY A 46 3.47 -7.92 -11.01
CA GLY A 46 3.94 -8.94 -11.95
C GLY A 46 4.61 -8.28 -13.15
N LEU A 47 3.83 -7.92 -14.14
CA LEU A 47 4.33 -7.25 -15.34
C LEU A 47 3.23 -6.46 -16.04
N ALA A 48 3.65 -5.55 -16.92
CA ALA A 48 2.74 -4.80 -17.78
C ALA A 48 3.09 -4.98 -19.25
N ILE A 49 2.06 -4.99 -20.10
CA ILE A 49 2.19 -5.02 -21.55
C ILE A 49 1.33 -3.93 -22.17
N ASN A 50 1.87 -3.23 -23.17
CA ASN A 50 1.10 -2.25 -23.94
C ASN A 50 0.29 -2.97 -25.00
N ILE A 51 -0.97 -2.60 -25.13
CA ILE A 51 -1.87 -3.11 -26.17
C ILE A 51 -2.34 -1.92 -27.01
N GLY A 52 -2.12 -1.99 -28.31
CA GLY A 52 -2.60 -0.96 -29.24
C GLY A 52 -4.06 -1.20 -29.61
N SER A 53 -4.81 -0.13 -29.84
CA SER A 53 -6.15 -0.21 -30.42
C SER A 53 -6.11 -0.38 -31.95
N GLY A 54 -7.06 -1.12 -32.47
CA GLY A 54 -7.38 -1.11 -33.89
C GLY A 54 -6.59 -2.04 -34.83
N ASN A 55 -5.55 -2.70 -34.36
CA ASN A 55 -4.89 -3.77 -35.12
C ASN A 55 -4.90 -5.04 -34.26
N ILE A 56 -5.38 -6.14 -34.80
CA ILE A 56 -5.28 -7.45 -34.19
C ILE A 56 -3.81 -7.70 -33.90
N SER A 57 -3.45 -7.60 -32.61
CA SER A 57 -2.07 -7.74 -32.15
C SER A 57 -2.00 -8.73 -31.01
N ASN A 58 -1.00 -9.59 -31.06
CA ASN A 58 -0.67 -10.43 -29.93
C ASN A 58 0.55 -9.82 -29.22
N THR A 59 0.41 -9.53 -27.95
CA THR A 59 1.52 -9.01 -27.14
C THR A 59 1.81 -9.99 -26.01
N THR A 60 3.08 -10.31 -25.82
CA THR A 60 3.52 -11.22 -24.75
C THR A 60 4.63 -10.55 -23.93
N GLY A 61 4.47 -10.60 -22.63
CA GLY A 61 5.48 -10.22 -21.66
C GLY A 61 5.88 -11.40 -20.76
N ASN A 62 7.10 -11.35 -20.25
CA ASN A 62 7.63 -12.31 -19.27
C ASN A 62 8.65 -11.59 -18.39
N LEU A 63 8.48 -11.68 -17.06
CA LEU A 63 9.31 -10.94 -16.12
C LEU A 63 9.58 -11.76 -14.84
N PRO A 64 10.86 -11.98 -14.49
CA PRO A 64 11.20 -12.59 -13.22
C PRO A 64 10.91 -11.65 -12.04
N SER A 65 10.59 -12.22 -10.87
CA SER A 65 10.19 -11.48 -9.67
C SER A 65 11.23 -10.46 -9.21
N THR A 66 12.50 -10.69 -9.47
CA THR A 66 13.58 -9.73 -9.16
C THR A 66 13.46 -8.40 -9.90
N ASN A 67 12.64 -8.34 -10.95
CA ASN A 67 12.42 -7.16 -11.77
C ASN A 67 10.97 -6.65 -11.71
N TRP A 68 10.14 -7.25 -10.87
CA TRP A 68 8.76 -6.77 -10.70
C TRP A 68 8.76 -5.36 -10.14
N PRO A 69 7.89 -4.48 -10.67
CA PRO A 69 7.74 -3.15 -10.13
C PRO A 69 7.06 -3.19 -8.77
N ILE A 70 7.31 -2.19 -7.97
CA ILE A 70 6.50 -1.85 -6.81
C ILE A 70 5.15 -1.34 -7.33
N ILE A 71 4.05 -1.81 -6.78
CA ILE A 71 2.73 -1.29 -7.11
C ILE A 71 2.45 -0.07 -6.24
N ALA A 72 2.10 1.04 -6.89
CA ALA A 72 1.58 2.24 -6.24
C ALA A 72 0.11 2.42 -6.67
N GLU A 73 -0.82 2.11 -5.78
CA GLU A 73 -2.24 2.32 -5.97
C GLU A 73 -2.60 3.72 -5.44
N VAL A 74 -3.06 4.62 -6.32
CA VAL A 74 -3.31 6.04 -6.03
C VAL A 74 -4.81 6.31 -6.15
N TYR A 75 -5.46 6.72 -5.06
CA TYR A 75 -6.85 7.17 -5.08
C TYR A 75 -6.92 8.67 -5.28
N THR A 76 -7.49 9.09 -6.40
CA THR A 76 -7.48 10.46 -6.89
C THR A 76 -8.84 10.91 -7.45
N ALA A 77 -8.91 12.11 -8.02
CA ALA A 77 -10.07 12.61 -8.75
C ALA A 77 -9.71 13.84 -9.61
N THR A 78 -10.40 14.02 -10.72
CA THR A 78 -10.22 15.16 -11.65
C THR A 78 -10.56 16.53 -11.05
N TRP A 79 -11.21 16.56 -9.89
CA TRP A 79 -11.55 17.76 -9.13
C TRP A 79 -10.68 17.97 -7.87
N CYS A 80 -9.73 17.08 -7.61
CA CYS A 80 -8.93 17.09 -6.39
C CYS A 80 -7.60 17.83 -6.59
N GLU A 81 -7.52 19.10 -6.22
CA GLU A 81 -6.28 19.89 -6.32
C GLU A 81 -5.16 19.33 -5.44
N ASN A 82 -5.48 18.85 -4.22
CA ASN A 82 -4.50 18.30 -3.30
C ASN A 82 -3.92 16.95 -3.78
N CYS A 83 -4.59 16.26 -4.72
CA CYS A 83 -4.11 15.01 -5.28
C CYS A 83 -2.86 15.19 -6.12
N LEU A 84 -2.69 16.36 -6.74
CA LEU A 84 -1.54 16.67 -7.59
C LEU A 84 -0.21 16.53 -6.85
N ASP A 85 -0.16 16.95 -5.59
CA ASP A 85 1.07 16.80 -4.77
C ASP A 85 1.41 15.34 -4.53
N SER A 86 0.39 14.48 -4.28
CA SER A 86 0.58 13.05 -4.08
C SER A 86 0.99 12.33 -5.36
N GLU A 87 0.33 12.63 -6.47
CA GLU A 87 0.66 12.09 -7.79
C GLU A 87 2.06 12.51 -8.24
N HIS A 88 2.44 13.77 -7.98
CA HIS A 88 3.79 14.26 -8.26
C HIS A 88 4.85 13.53 -7.43
N ALA A 89 4.60 13.31 -6.13
CA ALA A 89 5.52 12.59 -5.27
C ALA A 89 5.70 11.12 -5.70
N VAL A 90 4.63 10.44 -6.15
CA VAL A 90 4.73 9.10 -6.73
C VAL A 90 5.52 9.12 -8.04
N SER A 91 5.25 10.07 -8.93
CA SER A 91 5.96 10.24 -10.20
C SER A 91 7.45 10.52 -9.99
N GLU A 92 7.81 11.33 -8.99
CA GLU A 92 9.20 11.60 -8.62
C GLU A 92 9.92 10.31 -8.19
N LEU A 93 9.29 9.48 -7.37
CA LEU A 93 9.84 8.18 -6.98
C LEU A 93 9.97 7.23 -8.18
N ALA A 94 8.96 7.16 -9.05
CA ALA A 94 8.97 6.33 -10.24
C ALA A 94 10.06 6.71 -11.24
N SER A 95 10.54 7.96 -11.22
CA SER A 95 11.66 8.39 -12.06
C SER A 95 12.99 7.70 -11.73
N ASN A 96 13.14 7.18 -10.51
CA ASN A 96 14.38 6.58 -9.98
C ASN A 96 14.20 5.12 -9.51
N ARG A 97 12.98 4.60 -9.52
CA ARG A 97 12.62 3.27 -9.03
C ARG A 97 11.65 2.61 -9.99
N SER A 98 11.65 1.27 -10.03
CA SER A 98 10.66 0.51 -10.78
C SER A 98 9.33 0.53 -10.02
N ILE A 99 8.45 1.47 -10.36
CA ILE A 99 7.12 1.61 -9.78
C ILE A 99 6.09 1.57 -10.91
N GLU A 100 5.07 0.76 -10.74
CA GLU A 100 3.86 0.73 -11.56
C GLU A 100 2.77 1.50 -10.83
N SER A 101 2.32 2.62 -11.41
CA SER A 101 1.28 3.48 -10.83
C SER A 101 -0.09 3.13 -11.40
N LEU A 102 -1.06 2.98 -10.51
CA LEU A 102 -2.44 2.63 -10.82
C LEU A 102 -3.37 3.66 -10.17
N HIS A 103 -4.00 4.51 -10.99
CA HIS A 103 -4.82 5.61 -10.49
C HIS A 103 -6.30 5.24 -10.47
N TYR A 104 -6.84 5.10 -9.26
CA TYR A 104 -8.27 4.91 -8.99
C TYR A 104 -8.95 6.27 -8.96
N HIS A 105 -9.94 6.48 -9.81
CA HIS A 105 -10.78 7.65 -9.80
C HIS A 105 -12.12 7.36 -9.10
N ARG A 106 -12.64 8.35 -8.38
CA ARG A 106 -13.82 8.19 -7.55
C ARG A 106 -15.10 8.05 -8.39
N GLU A 107 -15.83 6.94 -8.25
CA GLU A 107 -17.12 6.73 -8.90
C GLU A 107 -18.30 7.10 -8.02
N TYR A 108 -18.35 6.57 -6.77
CA TYR A 108 -19.49 6.76 -5.90
C TYR A 108 -19.53 8.15 -5.25
N SER A 109 -20.74 8.69 -5.08
CA SER A 109 -21.05 9.88 -4.32
C SER A 109 -21.45 11.10 -5.18
N GLU A 110 -21.69 12.25 -4.54
CA GLU A 110 -22.30 13.45 -5.12
C GLU A 110 -21.43 14.11 -6.24
N ILE A 111 -20.12 13.97 -6.15
CA ILE A 111 -19.19 14.46 -7.16
C ILE A 111 -18.60 13.24 -7.88
N ARG A 112 -19.17 12.93 -9.02
CA ARG A 112 -18.73 11.86 -9.87
C ARG A 112 -17.52 12.28 -10.69
N ASP A 113 -16.53 11.41 -10.76
CA ASP A 113 -15.35 11.58 -11.62
C ASP A 113 -15.60 10.86 -12.96
N PRO A 114 -15.28 11.46 -14.14
CA PRO A 114 -15.53 10.85 -15.44
C PRO A 114 -14.75 9.54 -15.67
N PHE A 115 -13.66 9.34 -14.91
CA PHE A 115 -12.83 8.15 -14.98
C PHE A 115 -13.11 7.15 -13.87
N GLY A 116 -14.00 7.50 -12.93
CA GLY A 116 -14.41 6.61 -11.85
C GLY A 116 -15.08 5.37 -12.39
N THR A 117 -14.78 4.23 -11.77
CA THR A 117 -15.40 2.94 -12.08
C THR A 117 -15.91 2.28 -10.81
N GLU A 118 -17.07 1.61 -10.91
CA GLU A 118 -17.65 0.85 -9.80
C GLU A 118 -16.66 -0.21 -9.28
N VAL A 119 -16.05 -0.96 -10.17
CA VAL A 119 -15.06 -1.99 -9.83
C VAL A 119 -13.82 -1.40 -9.13
N GLY A 120 -13.41 -0.19 -9.50
CA GLY A 120 -12.30 0.50 -8.85
C GLY A 120 -12.64 0.95 -7.43
N ASP A 121 -13.81 1.58 -7.23
CA ASP A 121 -14.27 2.00 -5.91
C ASP A 121 -14.51 0.79 -4.97
N ASP A 122 -15.15 -0.28 -5.48
CA ASP A 122 -15.42 -1.51 -4.72
C ASP A 122 -14.10 -2.13 -4.24
N ARG A 123 -13.14 -2.30 -5.16
CA ARG A 123 -11.83 -2.84 -4.80
C ARG A 123 -11.10 -1.96 -3.77
N TRP A 124 -11.14 -0.64 -3.96
CA TRP A 124 -10.50 0.27 -3.00
C TRP A 124 -11.10 0.14 -1.60
N ILE A 125 -12.44 0.13 -1.52
CA ILE A 125 -13.17 0.02 -0.25
C ILE A 125 -12.89 -1.34 0.40
N GLU A 126 -13.00 -2.43 -0.36
CA GLU A 126 -12.76 -3.78 0.16
C GLU A 126 -11.34 -3.93 0.73
N ARG A 127 -10.33 -3.49 -0.01
CA ARG A 127 -8.94 -3.71 0.39
C ARG A 127 -8.40 -2.68 1.35
N PHE A 128 -8.76 -1.42 1.20
CA PHE A 128 -8.12 -0.30 1.89
C PHE A 128 -9.07 0.51 2.76
N GLY A 129 -10.38 0.29 2.63
CA GLY A 129 -11.42 1.02 3.36
C GLY A 129 -11.21 1.02 4.88
N PRO A 130 -11.00 -0.14 5.54
CA PRO A 130 -10.80 -0.20 6.99
C PRO A 130 -9.60 0.64 7.45
N THR A 131 -8.48 0.57 6.73
CA THR A 131 -7.29 1.39 7.04
C THR A 131 -7.54 2.86 6.75
N ASN A 132 -8.27 3.17 5.67
CA ASN A 132 -8.60 4.55 5.31
C ASN A 132 -9.53 5.20 6.35
N ILE A 133 -10.51 4.46 6.90
CA ILE A 133 -11.34 4.90 8.03
C ILE A 133 -10.45 5.32 9.22
N ARG A 134 -9.45 4.53 9.56
CA ARG A 134 -8.49 4.87 10.65
C ARG A 134 -7.66 6.10 10.33
N ALA A 135 -7.21 6.24 9.10
CA ALA A 135 -6.40 7.38 8.66
C ALA A 135 -7.19 8.69 8.66
N THR A 136 -8.47 8.65 8.26
CA THR A 136 -9.31 9.82 8.02
C THR A 136 -10.28 10.14 9.16
N GLY A 137 -10.47 9.19 10.08
CA GLY A 137 -11.43 9.32 11.17
C GLY A 137 -12.89 9.02 10.75
N GLY A 138 -13.10 8.19 9.71
CA GLY A 138 -14.45 7.70 9.38
C GLY A 138 -14.80 7.57 7.90
N LEU A 139 -13.87 7.82 6.98
CA LEU A 139 -14.13 7.70 5.55
C LEU A 139 -13.40 6.48 4.98
N GLU A 140 -14.14 5.57 4.32
CA GLU A 140 -13.59 4.38 3.66
C GLU A 140 -12.68 4.74 2.49
N ARG A 141 -12.89 5.90 1.89
CA ARG A 141 -12.10 6.45 0.80
C ARG A 141 -12.11 7.98 0.84
N LEU A 142 -10.94 8.57 0.66
CA LEU A 142 -10.78 10.03 0.58
C LEU A 142 -9.55 10.33 -0.27
N PRO A 143 -9.70 11.01 -1.43
CA PRO A 143 -8.54 11.47 -2.20
C PRO A 143 -7.86 12.67 -1.52
N PRO A 144 -6.50 12.79 -1.58
CA PRO A 144 -5.63 11.75 -2.08
C PRO A 144 -5.33 10.67 -1.03
N ALA A 145 -5.15 9.45 -1.51
CA ALA A 145 -4.53 8.38 -0.73
C ALA A 145 -3.63 7.55 -1.64
N VAL A 146 -2.52 7.04 -1.13
CA VAL A 146 -1.56 6.22 -1.87
C VAL A 146 -1.26 4.97 -1.06
N VAL A 147 -1.30 3.81 -1.71
CA VAL A 147 -0.94 2.53 -1.11
C VAL A 147 0.23 1.92 -1.89
N PHE A 148 1.28 1.52 -1.17
CA PHE A 148 2.42 0.84 -1.77
C PHE A 148 2.37 -0.66 -1.46
N ASN A 149 2.52 -1.49 -2.50
CA ASN A 149 2.48 -2.95 -2.47
C ASN A 149 1.24 -3.54 -1.77
N GLY A 150 0.13 -2.80 -1.73
CA GLY A 150 -1.07 -3.20 -0.99
C GLY A 150 -0.88 -3.29 0.53
N GLU A 151 0.24 -2.82 1.08
CA GLU A 151 0.63 -2.99 2.48
C GLU A 151 0.69 -1.68 3.29
N TRP A 152 0.99 -0.54 2.64
CA TRP A 152 1.27 0.72 3.33
C TRP A 152 0.46 1.88 2.77
N LEU A 153 -0.47 2.40 3.56
CA LEU A 153 -1.36 3.50 3.17
C LEU A 153 -0.87 4.85 3.70
N HIS A 154 -0.76 5.81 2.79
CA HIS A 154 -0.58 7.23 3.05
C HIS A 154 -1.85 7.98 2.69
N SER A 155 -2.44 8.72 3.62
CA SER A 155 -3.64 9.53 3.38
C SER A 155 -3.32 11.01 3.49
N GLY A 156 -3.82 11.79 2.52
CA GLY A 156 -3.59 13.22 2.39
C GLY A 156 -2.29 13.56 1.66
N SER A 157 -2.11 14.85 1.33
CA SER A 157 -0.98 15.39 0.56
C SER A 157 0.05 16.14 1.42
N VAL A 158 -0.08 16.08 2.75
CA VAL A 158 0.84 16.78 3.66
C VAL A 158 1.84 15.78 4.21
N PRO A 159 3.16 16.05 4.10
CA PRO A 159 4.17 15.21 4.72
C PRO A 159 3.91 15.05 6.22
N LYS A 160 4.07 13.84 6.74
CA LYS A 160 3.94 13.53 8.16
C LYS A 160 5.29 13.50 8.86
N GLY A 161 6.36 13.25 8.09
CA GLY A 161 7.75 13.34 8.53
C GLY A 161 8.31 14.77 8.48
N SER A 162 9.60 14.89 8.66
CA SER A 162 10.32 16.18 8.59
C SER A 162 10.76 16.58 7.18
N GLY A 163 10.56 15.71 6.20
CA GLY A 163 10.95 15.87 4.81
C GLY A 163 9.79 16.26 3.88
N THR A 164 9.90 15.85 2.65
CA THR A 164 8.87 15.99 1.60
C THR A 164 7.90 14.81 1.62
N LEU A 165 6.83 14.89 0.85
CA LEU A 165 5.90 13.77 0.66
C LEU A 165 6.59 12.57 -0.03
N SER A 166 7.49 12.83 -0.99
CA SER A 166 8.36 11.82 -1.59
C SER A 166 9.25 11.11 -0.56
N ASP A 167 9.76 11.82 0.46
CA ASP A 167 10.56 11.22 1.52
C ASP A 167 9.71 10.25 2.36
N ASP A 168 8.48 10.64 2.73
CA ASP A 168 7.56 9.75 3.46
C ASP A 168 7.20 8.50 2.64
N TYR A 169 6.93 8.66 1.33
CA TYR A 169 6.63 7.56 0.43
C TYR A 169 7.82 6.62 0.23
N SER A 170 9.04 7.19 0.15
CA SER A 170 10.26 6.40 -0.06
C SER A 170 10.50 5.40 1.07
N LEU A 171 10.09 5.73 2.30
CA LEU A 171 10.21 4.82 3.44
C LEU A 171 9.37 3.55 3.26
N SER A 172 8.10 3.71 2.82
CA SER A 172 7.22 2.56 2.55
C SER A 172 7.71 1.75 1.34
N VAL A 173 8.22 2.43 0.32
CA VAL A 173 8.83 1.79 -0.85
C VAL A 173 10.11 1.02 -0.48
N ASP A 174 10.94 1.55 0.42
CA ASP A 174 12.20 0.92 0.86
C ASP A 174 11.96 -0.31 1.76
N LEU A 175 10.81 -0.38 2.45
CA LEU A 175 10.42 -1.58 3.17
C LEU A 175 10.18 -2.77 2.22
N GLY A 176 9.80 -2.49 0.96
CA GLY A 176 9.42 -3.51 0.00
C GLY A 176 8.12 -4.23 0.39
N SER A 177 7.93 -5.45 -0.11
CA SER A 177 6.84 -6.32 0.33
C SER A 177 7.26 -7.18 1.52
N SER A 178 6.33 -7.40 2.44
CA SER A 178 6.50 -8.30 3.58
C SER A 178 6.68 -9.76 3.15
N LEU A 179 6.21 -10.10 1.94
CA LEU A 179 6.32 -11.43 1.36
C LEU A 179 7.38 -11.45 0.27
N SER A 180 8.30 -12.43 0.30
CA SER A 180 9.30 -12.62 -0.75
C SER A 180 8.87 -13.72 -1.72
N LEU A 181 8.95 -13.42 -3.03
CA LEU A 181 8.67 -14.38 -4.11
C LEU A 181 9.92 -14.62 -4.98
N GLU A 182 11.04 -14.87 -4.33
CA GLU A 182 12.27 -15.18 -5.07
C GLU A 182 12.10 -16.41 -5.98
N GLY A 183 12.64 -16.31 -7.21
CA GLY A 183 12.56 -17.40 -8.18
C GLY A 183 11.23 -17.56 -8.90
N MET A 184 10.29 -16.64 -8.72
CA MET A 184 9.05 -16.60 -9.50
C MET A 184 9.26 -15.89 -10.84
N THR A 185 8.44 -16.24 -11.82
CA THR A 185 8.39 -15.57 -13.12
C THR A 185 6.93 -15.45 -13.54
N ALA A 186 6.48 -14.21 -13.79
CA ALA A 186 5.15 -13.95 -14.33
C ALA A 186 5.22 -13.89 -15.86
N SER A 187 4.20 -14.40 -16.52
CA SER A 187 3.98 -14.20 -17.95
C SER A 187 2.55 -13.76 -18.23
N LEU A 188 2.38 -12.92 -19.22
CA LEU A 188 1.10 -12.38 -19.67
C LEU A 188 1.09 -12.32 -21.19
N THR A 189 0.06 -12.85 -21.83
CA THR A 189 -0.15 -12.75 -23.25
C THR A 189 -1.55 -12.20 -23.52
N TRP A 190 -1.63 -11.16 -24.32
CA TRP A 190 -2.87 -10.66 -24.89
C TRP A 190 -3.02 -11.17 -26.32
N THR A 191 -4.17 -11.73 -26.63
CA THR A 191 -4.56 -12.14 -27.97
C THR A 191 -5.84 -11.40 -28.35
N ASP A 192 -5.72 -10.43 -29.24
CA ASP A 192 -6.83 -9.64 -29.74
C ASP A 192 -7.72 -10.48 -30.67
N ILE A 193 -9.04 -10.37 -30.49
CA ILE A 193 -10.05 -11.07 -31.27
C ILE A 193 -10.70 -10.14 -32.32
N ASP A 194 -11.09 -8.93 -31.91
CA ASP A 194 -11.88 -8.02 -32.72
C ASP A 194 -11.60 -6.51 -32.48
N GLY A 195 -10.53 -6.21 -31.79
CA GLY A 195 -10.14 -4.83 -31.41
C GLY A 195 -10.79 -4.29 -30.15
N THR A 196 -11.80 -4.98 -29.60
CA THR A 196 -12.48 -4.64 -28.35
C THR A 196 -12.55 -5.81 -27.38
N ASN A 197 -12.40 -7.02 -27.87
CA ASN A 197 -12.38 -8.24 -27.07
C ASN A 197 -11.11 -9.02 -27.35
N GLY A 198 -10.61 -9.68 -26.34
CA GLY A 198 -9.46 -10.56 -26.47
C GLY A 198 -9.38 -11.60 -25.37
N THR A 199 -8.36 -12.42 -25.48
CA THR A 199 -8.03 -13.45 -24.50
C THR A 199 -6.74 -13.06 -23.80
N VAL A 200 -6.75 -13.14 -22.49
CA VAL A 200 -5.56 -13.05 -21.66
C VAL A 200 -5.16 -14.45 -21.22
N ASP A 201 -3.94 -14.83 -21.55
CA ASP A 201 -3.27 -16.00 -20.99
C ASP A 201 -2.19 -15.53 -20.01
N TRP A 202 -2.24 -16.02 -18.78
CA TRP A 202 -1.28 -15.67 -17.75
C TRP A 202 -0.72 -16.90 -17.06
N ASN A 203 0.47 -16.77 -16.49
CA ASN A 203 1.07 -17.83 -15.71
C ASN A 203 2.04 -17.26 -14.66
N LEU A 204 2.10 -17.92 -13.53
CA LEU A 204 3.06 -17.66 -12.45
C LEU A 204 3.90 -18.92 -12.24
N LEU A 205 5.10 -18.92 -12.79
CA LEU A 205 6.03 -20.05 -12.70
C LEU A 205 6.93 -19.89 -11.49
N SER A 206 7.04 -20.95 -10.71
CA SER A 206 8.02 -21.05 -9.61
C SER A 206 9.20 -21.91 -10.03
N SER A 207 10.41 -21.51 -9.69
CA SER A 207 11.61 -22.32 -9.87
C SER A 207 11.73 -23.49 -8.88
N GLY A 208 10.85 -23.56 -7.87
CA GLY A 208 10.76 -24.61 -6.84
C GLY A 208 9.35 -24.70 -6.27
N ALA A 209 9.09 -25.71 -5.43
CA ALA A 209 7.86 -25.74 -4.65
C ALA A 209 7.99 -24.67 -3.55
N LEU A 210 7.15 -23.62 -3.59
CA LEU A 210 7.04 -22.69 -2.48
C LEU A 210 6.39 -23.40 -1.30
N THR A 211 7.12 -23.48 -0.21
CA THR A 211 6.55 -23.88 1.08
C THR A 211 6.18 -22.63 1.86
N MET A 212 5.28 -22.76 2.83
CA MET A 212 4.92 -21.64 3.71
C MET A 212 6.13 -21.15 4.51
N GLU A 213 7.07 -22.05 4.84
CA GLU A 213 8.33 -21.72 5.51
C GLU A 213 9.27 -20.87 4.65
N ASP A 214 9.23 -21.05 3.32
CA ASP A 214 10.04 -20.26 2.39
C ASP A 214 9.50 -18.82 2.22
N ILE A 215 8.23 -18.61 2.58
CA ILE A 215 7.52 -17.36 2.36
C ILE A 215 7.59 -16.46 3.60
N TRP A 216 7.65 -17.01 4.79
CA TRP A 216 7.57 -16.27 6.03
C TRP A 216 8.64 -16.71 7.05
N ASN A 217 9.33 -15.74 7.60
CA ASN A 217 10.43 -15.97 8.53
C ASN A 217 10.22 -15.21 9.85
N ASP A 218 9.06 -15.39 10.47
CA ASP A 218 8.76 -14.84 11.80
C ASP A 218 8.72 -15.98 12.82
N ASP A 219 9.61 -15.93 13.81
CA ASP A 219 9.81 -17.02 14.79
C ASP A 219 8.59 -17.25 15.70
N CYS A 220 7.62 -16.33 15.74
CA CYS A 220 6.49 -16.35 16.68
C CYS A 220 5.12 -16.50 16.03
N SER A 221 5.04 -16.70 14.73
CA SER A 221 3.78 -16.94 14.03
C SER A 221 3.93 -18.02 12.97
N ASN A 222 3.00 -18.96 12.95
CA ASN A 222 2.94 -19.97 11.88
C ASN A 222 1.83 -19.61 10.89
N PRO A 223 2.17 -19.41 9.61
CA PRO A 223 1.14 -19.25 8.59
C PRO A 223 0.30 -20.53 8.48
N THR A 224 -1.02 -20.38 8.47
CA THR A 224 -1.97 -21.49 8.35
C THR A 224 -2.49 -21.67 6.94
N SER A 225 -2.57 -20.59 6.20
CA SER A 225 -2.95 -20.59 4.80
C SER A 225 -2.34 -19.40 4.07
N ALA A 226 -2.05 -19.57 2.80
CA ALA A 226 -1.68 -18.49 1.90
C ALA A 226 -2.47 -18.62 0.61
N SER A 227 -2.91 -17.49 0.06
CA SER A 227 -3.55 -17.42 -1.25
C SER A 227 -2.88 -16.36 -2.11
N ILE A 228 -2.82 -16.61 -3.42
CA ILE A 228 -2.39 -15.63 -4.42
C ILE A 228 -3.49 -15.52 -5.45
N THR A 229 -4.02 -14.33 -5.63
CA THR A 229 -5.09 -14.04 -6.58
C THR A 229 -4.55 -13.16 -7.71
N PRO A 230 -4.56 -13.61 -8.96
CA PRO A 230 -4.11 -12.82 -10.10
C PRO A 230 -5.15 -11.74 -10.44
N ILE A 231 -4.68 -10.50 -10.53
CA ILE A 231 -5.48 -9.33 -10.88
C ILE A 231 -4.94 -8.72 -12.16
N LEU A 232 -5.83 -8.42 -13.09
CA LEU A 232 -5.52 -7.69 -14.30
C LEU A 232 -6.17 -6.31 -14.24
N TYR A 233 -5.36 -5.28 -14.34
CA TYR A 233 -5.83 -3.90 -14.52
C TYR A 233 -5.76 -3.55 -16.01
N VAL A 234 -6.82 -2.93 -16.51
CA VAL A 234 -6.83 -2.26 -17.80
C VAL A 234 -6.61 -0.78 -17.54
N VAL A 235 -5.48 -0.26 -17.95
CA VAL A 235 -5.01 1.09 -17.66
C VAL A 235 -4.93 1.90 -18.94
N GLU A 236 -5.51 3.09 -18.94
CA GLU A 236 -5.27 4.12 -19.94
C GLU A 236 -4.10 4.98 -19.46
N GLU A 237 -3.00 5.00 -20.23
CA GLU A 237 -1.78 5.68 -19.82
C GLU A 237 -1.97 7.19 -19.72
N LEU A 238 -2.84 7.76 -20.56
CA LEU A 238 -3.11 9.19 -20.58
C LEU A 238 -4.57 9.49 -20.96
N ALA A 239 -5.46 9.48 -19.98
CA ALA A 239 -6.86 9.84 -20.18
C ALA A 239 -7.05 11.36 -20.28
N ARG A 240 -8.11 11.81 -20.97
CA ARG A 240 -8.38 13.23 -21.19
C ARG A 240 -9.75 13.64 -20.65
N ASP A 241 -9.78 14.67 -19.80
CA ASP A 241 -10.99 15.38 -19.38
C ASP A 241 -10.78 16.91 -19.47
N GLU A 242 -11.41 17.54 -20.44
CA GLU A 242 -11.35 19.02 -20.62
C GLU A 242 -12.07 19.79 -19.50
N ASN A 243 -12.89 19.10 -18.70
CA ASN A 243 -13.69 19.71 -17.65
C ASN A 243 -13.10 19.47 -16.25
N GLY A 244 -11.93 18.84 -16.16
CA GLY A 244 -11.25 18.64 -14.90
C GLY A 244 -11.03 19.97 -14.17
N SER A 245 -11.35 20.03 -12.88
CA SER A 245 -11.29 21.27 -12.11
C SER A 245 -10.05 21.41 -11.25
N ASN A 246 -9.18 20.41 -11.22
CA ASN A 246 -7.89 20.44 -10.52
C ASN A 246 -6.76 21.12 -11.32
N GLY A 247 -7.05 21.61 -12.53
CA GLY A 247 -6.11 22.31 -13.39
C GLY A 247 -5.39 21.44 -14.43
N LEU A 248 -5.69 20.13 -14.46
CA LEU A 248 -5.21 19.22 -15.49
C LEU A 248 -6.27 19.01 -16.56
N GLU A 249 -5.83 18.71 -17.78
CA GLU A 249 -6.64 18.21 -18.90
C GLU A 249 -6.33 16.73 -19.18
N TYR A 250 -5.13 16.27 -18.79
CA TYR A 250 -4.64 14.93 -19.03
C TYR A 250 -4.29 14.25 -17.71
N TYR A 251 -4.74 13.02 -17.55
CA TYR A 251 -4.64 12.23 -16.31
C TYR A 251 -3.91 10.92 -16.59
N PRO A 252 -2.75 10.71 -15.97
CA PRO A 252 -1.94 9.52 -16.25
C PRO A 252 -2.45 8.28 -15.50
N HIS A 253 -2.15 7.11 -16.04
CA HIS A 253 -2.29 5.79 -15.40
C HIS A 253 -3.69 5.46 -14.86
N VAL A 254 -4.73 5.92 -15.57
CA VAL A 254 -6.14 5.79 -15.16
C VAL A 254 -6.59 4.33 -15.29
N ILE A 255 -7.05 3.74 -14.20
CA ILE A 255 -7.69 2.43 -14.21
C ILE A 255 -9.05 2.55 -14.87
N ARG A 256 -9.26 1.79 -15.97
CA ARG A 256 -10.50 1.75 -16.71
C ARG A 256 -11.32 0.51 -16.41
N ASP A 257 -10.66 -0.59 -16.04
CA ASP A 257 -11.31 -1.82 -15.60
C ASP A 257 -10.37 -2.68 -14.77
N ILE A 258 -10.94 -3.62 -13.98
CA ILE A 258 -10.20 -4.55 -13.13
C ILE A 258 -10.84 -5.92 -13.24
N HIS A 259 -10.03 -6.94 -13.50
CA HIS A 259 -10.49 -8.32 -13.61
C HIS A 259 -9.74 -9.23 -12.65
N ILE A 260 -10.46 -10.02 -11.87
CA ILE A 260 -9.90 -11.18 -11.19
C ILE A 260 -9.77 -12.29 -12.24
N LEU A 261 -8.56 -12.73 -12.49
CA LEU A 261 -8.30 -13.73 -13.51
C LEU A 261 -8.61 -15.14 -12.98
N SER A 262 -9.00 -16.04 -13.89
CA SER A 262 -9.27 -17.41 -13.51
C SER A 262 -7.99 -18.20 -13.23
N GLU A 263 -8.06 -19.15 -12.29
CA GLU A 263 -6.92 -19.98 -11.87
C GLU A 263 -6.39 -20.92 -12.98
N ASP A 264 -7.18 -21.17 -14.02
CA ASP A 264 -6.78 -22.00 -15.17
C ASP A 264 -5.83 -21.27 -16.15
N GLY A 265 -5.52 -20.01 -15.86
CA GLY A 265 -4.53 -19.22 -16.60
C GLY A 265 -5.06 -18.55 -17.87
N THR A 266 -6.37 -18.65 -18.17
CA THR A 266 -6.95 -18.05 -19.39
C THR A 266 -8.26 -17.33 -19.06
N SER A 267 -8.42 -16.09 -19.53
CA SER A 267 -9.63 -15.28 -19.32
C SER A 267 -9.98 -14.50 -20.59
N ASN A 268 -11.28 -14.37 -20.88
CA ASN A 268 -11.77 -13.49 -21.93
C ASN A 268 -12.05 -12.11 -21.35
N ILE A 269 -11.50 -11.08 -21.97
CA ILE A 269 -11.58 -9.69 -21.52
C ILE A 269 -12.21 -8.85 -22.62
N ALA A 270 -13.18 -8.01 -22.25
CA ALA A 270 -13.68 -6.92 -23.07
C ALA A 270 -12.94 -5.64 -22.67
N LEU A 271 -12.34 -4.95 -23.61
CA LEU A 271 -11.69 -3.68 -23.35
C LEU A 271 -12.72 -2.58 -23.16
N PRO A 272 -12.56 -1.70 -22.17
CA PRO A 272 -13.42 -0.54 -21.97
C PRO A 272 -13.26 0.47 -23.13
N GLU A 273 -14.27 1.31 -23.31
CA GLU A 273 -14.15 2.48 -24.18
C GLU A 273 -13.23 3.50 -23.52
N VAL A 274 -12.22 3.96 -24.25
CA VAL A 274 -11.22 4.92 -23.78
C VAL A 274 -11.11 6.10 -24.75
N TRP A 275 -10.48 7.16 -24.32
CA TRP A 275 -10.42 8.41 -25.07
C TRP A 275 -9.86 8.26 -26.48
N ASP A 276 -8.70 7.65 -26.65
CA ASP A 276 -8.08 7.46 -27.97
C ASP A 276 -7.82 5.99 -28.33
N GLY A 277 -7.81 5.10 -27.33
CA GLY A 277 -7.65 3.67 -27.48
C GLY A 277 -6.27 3.21 -27.96
N GLU A 278 -5.29 4.11 -28.01
CA GLU A 278 -3.93 3.78 -28.53
C GLU A 278 -2.93 3.51 -27.41
N ASP A 279 -3.21 3.96 -26.19
CA ASP A 279 -2.30 3.89 -25.04
C ASP A 279 -2.77 2.97 -23.91
N LEU A 280 -3.61 1.98 -24.25
CA LEU A 280 -4.03 0.97 -23.30
C LEU A 280 -2.89 0.04 -22.91
N ARG A 281 -2.90 -0.30 -21.64
CA ARG A 281 -1.94 -1.15 -20.98
C ARG A 281 -2.64 -2.18 -20.10
N LEU A 282 -2.18 -3.41 -20.15
CA LEU A 282 -2.61 -4.46 -19.24
C LEU A 282 -1.53 -4.65 -18.19
N VAL A 283 -1.91 -4.50 -16.92
CA VAL A 283 -1.01 -4.69 -15.77
C VAL A 283 -1.47 -5.91 -15.01
N LEU A 284 -0.64 -6.96 -15.01
CA LEU A 284 -0.83 -8.15 -14.19
C LEU A 284 -0.19 -7.91 -12.83
N ALA A 285 -0.98 -8.01 -11.80
CA ALA A 285 -0.54 -7.99 -10.42
C ALA A 285 -1.08 -9.21 -9.67
N PHE A 286 -0.57 -9.47 -8.48
CA PHE A 286 -0.98 -10.59 -7.65
C PHE A 286 -1.29 -10.11 -6.25
N ASP A 287 -2.55 -10.20 -5.85
CA ASP A 287 -2.91 -10.04 -4.45
C ASP A 287 -2.51 -11.28 -3.67
N TRP A 288 -1.96 -11.08 -2.51
CA TRP A 288 -1.65 -12.16 -1.60
C TRP A 288 -2.33 -11.92 -0.25
N GLU A 289 -2.67 -13.02 0.40
CA GLU A 289 -3.26 -13.04 1.73
C GLU A 289 -2.69 -14.20 2.52
N MET A 290 -2.33 -13.95 3.77
CA MET A 290 -1.79 -14.95 4.68
C MET A 290 -2.50 -14.87 6.02
N ASN A 291 -2.97 -16.03 6.47
CA ASN A 291 -3.54 -16.21 7.80
C ASN A 291 -2.51 -16.85 8.73
N PHE A 292 -2.42 -16.35 9.95
CA PHE A 292 -1.48 -16.80 10.96
C PHE A 292 -2.21 -17.36 12.19
N ILE A 293 -1.60 -18.33 12.85
CA ILE A 293 -1.90 -18.65 14.25
C ILE A 293 -0.77 -18.04 15.09
N GLU A 294 -1.13 -17.20 16.06
CA GLU A 294 -0.18 -16.85 17.12
C GLU A 294 0.24 -18.13 17.84
N ILE A 295 1.52 -18.44 17.80
CA ILE A 295 2.11 -19.45 18.67
C ILE A 295 2.55 -18.68 19.92
N ASP A 296 2.10 -19.17 21.08
CA ASP A 296 2.64 -18.72 22.36
C ASP A 296 4.14 -19.06 22.35
N CYS A 297 4.96 -18.10 21.92
CA CYS A 297 6.41 -18.19 22.06
C CYS A 297 6.68 -18.05 23.54
N ASP A 298 6.51 -19.14 24.30
CA ASP A 298 6.98 -19.22 25.67
C ASP A 298 8.47 -18.87 25.67
N ASP A 299 8.76 -17.68 26.15
CA ASP A 299 10.11 -17.23 26.48
C ASP A 299 10.76 -18.21 27.48
N ASN A 300 11.24 -19.33 26.96
CA ASN A 300 11.95 -20.31 27.74
C ASN A 300 13.38 -19.87 28.07
N ASP A 301 13.70 -18.58 28.01
CA ASP A 301 14.98 -18.09 28.52
C ASP A 301 14.98 -16.59 28.85
N SER A 302 14.24 -16.17 29.85
CA SER A 302 14.68 -15.03 30.68
C SER A 302 13.78 -14.92 31.89
N GLY A 303 14.41 -14.99 33.08
CA GLY A 303 13.74 -14.82 34.35
C GLY A 303 12.87 -13.56 34.35
N PHE A 304 11.58 -13.76 34.42
CA PHE A 304 10.54 -12.75 34.48
C PHE A 304 10.81 -11.79 35.65
N LEU A 305 11.43 -10.68 35.36
CA LEU A 305 11.27 -9.51 36.22
C LEU A 305 10.01 -8.80 35.74
N PRO A 306 8.90 -8.78 36.52
CA PRO A 306 7.72 -8.01 36.16
C PRO A 306 8.14 -6.56 35.90
N SER A 307 7.81 -6.04 34.75
CA SER A 307 8.14 -4.65 34.41
C SER A 307 7.58 -3.77 35.50
N ILE A 308 8.43 -2.91 36.07
CA ILE A 308 8.11 -2.00 37.18
C ILE A 308 6.85 -1.14 36.91
N GLY A 309 6.46 -1.01 35.61
CA GLY A 309 5.25 -0.32 35.18
C GLY A 309 3.93 -0.95 35.65
N ALA A 310 3.80 -2.28 35.61
CA ALA A 310 2.55 -2.95 36.01
C ALA A 310 2.30 -2.89 37.53
N VAL A 311 3.34 -3.00 38.33
CA VAL A 311 3.24 -2.91 39.79
C VAL A 311 2.93 -1.48 40.22
N SER A 312 3.51 -0.47 39.55
CA SER A 312 3.26 0.94 39.85
C SER A 312 1.81 1.36 39.58
N THR A 313 1.22 0.85 38.50
CA THR A 313 -0.17 1.15 38.12
C THR A 313 -1.17 0.54 39.12
N LEU A 314 -0.92 -0.68 39.58
CA LEU A 314 -1.75 -1.35 40.59
C LEU A 314 -1.67 -0.66 41.98
N LEU A 315 -0.49 -0.16 42.34
CA LEU A 315 -0.30 0.58 43.61
C LEU A 315 -0.99 1.95 43.60
N ILE A 316 -0.98 2.66 42.46
CA ILE A 316 -1.68 3.94 42.28
C ILE A 316 -3.19 3.75 42.34
N LEU A 317 -3.73 2.70 41.70
CA LEU A 317 -5.16 2.40 41.74
C LEU A 317 -5.62 1.97 43.15
N SER A 318 -4.80 1.26 43.92
CA SER A 318 -5.12 0.88 45.28
C SER A 318 -5.08 2.06 46.26
N LEU A 319 -4.18 3.01 46.06
CA LEU A 319 -4.12 4.24 46.86
C LEU A 319 -5.26 5.21 46.53
N ALA A 320 -5.68 5.30 45.26
CA ALA A 320 -6.82 6.11 44.86
C ALA A 320 -8.15 5.58 45.46
N SER A 321 -8.32 4.27 45.58
CA SER A 321 -9.51 3.67 46.19
C SER A 321 -9.59 3.86 47.71
N ILE A 322 -8.47 4.08 48.39
CA ILE A 322 -8.45 4.36 49.85
C ILE A 322 -8.82 5.82 50.13
N VAL A 323 -8.44 6.74 49.23
CA VAL A 323 -8.76 8.19 49.42
C VAL A 323 -10.26 8.48 49.18
N ILE A 324 -10.93 7.74 48.28
CA ILE A 324 -12.36 7.93 47.98
C ILE A 324 -13.27 7.40 49.12
N ARG A 325 -12.78 6.51 49.96
CA ARG A 325 -13.56 5.94 51.07
C ARG A 325 -13.54 6.76 52.38
N LYS A 326 -12.87 7.90 52.42
CA LYS A 326 -12.76 8.79 53.60
C LYS A 326 -13.40 10.17 53.42
N LYS A 327 -14.39 10.30 52.55
CA LYS A 327 -15.25 11.50 52.53
C LYS A 327 -16.70 11.13 52.65
#